data_fd133c452596296ff51786acfc7bd364
#
_entry.id   fd133c452596296ff51786acfc7bd364
#
_cell.length_a   1.000
_cell.length_b   1.000
_cell.length_c   1.000
_cell.angle_alpha   90.00
_cell.angle_beta   90.00
_cell.angle_gamma   90.00
#
_symmetry.space_group_name_H-M   'P 1'
#
loop_
_entity.id
_entity.type
_entity.pdbx_description
1 polymer ?
#
loop_
_entity_poly.entity_id
_entity_poly.type
_entity_poly.pdbx_seq_one_letter_code
_entity_poly.pdbx_strand_id
1 'polypeptide(L)'
;MQTPRTYIAPLFIAGCLLAGFTQAAAAQEPVKVKVFIGSMFEIGQNTGDRAGEFQHWYERYWKEAKPLPVTGALTPVYCNDDGVCGSVLGMGKVGSSASMQAILLNPQFDFSDAYYIVTGVAGSPPSRGSIGSVSWASWLVDYDLGHRWAPEENTPGKPVFTPRKGYEKIRVYQLNPNLTKWAMDLTEKTELTDSDSAKKYRLRYPDAVARSAPFVGVGTHVAGDTFFHGPGLSQEAQYISKLYGADDYVITEMEGVALAQVINRTHGTDRLMSLRGTVNFDQGNPNETTLQHLDPAPGETAGGFAETVQNVETVGSKMVDYIVGHWDQWEKGVPQPTAK
;
A
#
# COMPACT_ATOMS: atom_id res chain seq x y z
N MET A 1 -24.48 72.24 67.67
CA MET A 1 -23.88 70.95 67.24
C MET A 1 -24.75 70.38 66.14
N GLN A 2 -24.36 70.58 64.91
CA GLN A 2 -25.07 70.12 63.72
C GLN A 2 -24.42 68.84 63.24
N THR A 3 -25.17 67.76 63.07
CA THR A 3 -24.73 66.49 62.48
C THR A 3 -24.85 66.54 60.94
N PRO A 4 -23.86 66.08 60.18
CA PRO A 4 -23.98 66.09 58.76
C PRO A 4 -24.80 64.89 58.20
N ARG A 5 -25.69 65.17 57.28
CA ARG A 5 -26.49 64.22 56.53
C ARG A 5 -25.61 63.63 55.36
N THR A 6 -25.49 62.34 55.41
CA THR A 6 -24.82 61.57 54.31
C THR A 6 -25.83 61.24 53.21
N TYR A 7 -25.60 61.70 51.99
CA TYR A 7 -26.35 61.32 50.80
C TYR A 7 -25.80 60.07 50.21
N ILE A 8 -26.52 59.00 50.06
CA ILE A 8 -26.18 57.81 49.34
C ILE A 8 -26.81 57.91 47.93
N ALA A 9 -25.99 57.99 46.91
CA ALA A 9 -26.44 57.99 45.55
C ALA A 9 -26.59 56.52 45.04
N PRO A 10 -27.69 56.17 44.33
CA PRO A 10 -27.82 54.83 43.77
C PRO A 10 -26.92 54.62 42.53
N LEU A 11 -26.08 53.59 42.58
CA LEU A 11 -25.26 53.14 41.47
C LEU A 11 -26.12 52.28 40.51
N PHE A 12 -26.45 52.83 39.35
CA PHE A 12 -27.08 52.07 38.29
C PHE A 12 -26.02 51.22 37.58
N ILE A 13 -26.02 49.90 37.79
CA ILE A 13 -25.22 48.95 37.01
C ILE A 13 -26.02 48.61 35.75
N ALA A 14 -25.59 49.21 34.61
CA ALA A 14 -26.09 48.81 33.30
C ALA A 14 -25.40 47.50 32.89
N GLY A 15 -26.10 46.37 33.06
CA GLY A 15 -25.62 45.07 32.58
C GLY A 15 -25.74 44.99 31.06
N CYS A 16 -24.63 45.15 30.33
CA CYS A 16 -24.57 44.77 28.92
C CYS A 16 -24.55 43.26 28.78
N LEU A 17 -25.70 42.66 28.44
CA LEU A 17 -25.81 41.29 27.97
C LEU A 17 -25.18 41.22 26.56
N LEU A 18 -23.90 40.87 26.50
CA LEU A 18 -23.26 40.41 25.28
C LEU A 18 -23.78 38.99 24.94
N ALA A 19 -24.83 38.92 24.14
CA ALA A 19 -25.23 37.69 23.50
C ALA A 19 -24.15 37.29 22.47
N GLY A 20 -23.17 36.50 22.92
CA GLY A 20 -22.20 35.87 22.04
C GLY A 20 -22.95 34.84 21.19
N PHE A 21 -23.27 35.19 19.95
CA PHE A 21 -23.63 34.22 18.94
C PHE A 21 -22.35 33.39 18.62
N THR A 22 -22.15 32.27 19.29
CA THR A 22 -21.28 31.22 18.82
C THR A 22 -21.94 30.65 17.59
N GLN A 23 -21.52 31.15 16.43
CA GLN A 23 -21.82 30.53 15.16
C GLN A 23 -21.12 29.14 15.20
N ALA A 24 -21.89 28.11 15.51
CA ALA A 24 -21.41 26.73 15.33
C ALA A 24 -21.07 26.62 13.85
N ALA A 25 -19.78 26.50 13.55
CA ALA A 25 -19.35 26.13 12.20
C ALA A 25 -20.10 24.86 11.86
N ALA A 26 -20.91 24.88 10.82
CA ALA A 26 -21.56 23.68 10.31
C ALA A 26 -20.43 22.65 10.08
N ALA A 27 -20.52 21.50 10.75
CA ALA A 27 -19.56 20.43 10.54
C ALA A 27 -19.66 20.07 9.06
N GLN A 28 -18.54 20.16 8.36
CA GLN A 28 -18.46 19.76 6.94
C GLN A 28 -18.77 18.27 6.88
N GLU A 29 -19.66 17.85 5.98
CA GLU A 29 -19.95 16.44 5.75
C GLU A 29 -18.65 15.68 5.40
N PRO A 30 -18.44 14.51 5.99
CA PRO A 30 -17.27 13.71 5.68
C PRO A 30 -17.17 13.37 4.18
N VAL A 31 -15.98 13.36 3.65
CA VAL A 31 -15.74 12.91 2.29
C VAL A 31 -16.01 11.42 2.20
N LYS A 32 -17.03 11.00 1.42
CA LYS A 32 -17.28 9.57 1.19
C LYS A 32 -16.19 8.99 0.31
N VAL A 33 -15.44 8.05 0.86
CA VAL A 33 -14.35 7.36 0.16
C VAL A 33 -14.90 6.08 -0.46
N LYS A 34 -14.82 5.97 -1.79
CA LYS A 34 -15.17 4.74 -2.52
C LYS A 34 -13.96 3.85 -2.69
N VAL A 35 -12.82 4.44 -3.09
CA VAL A 35 -11.54 3.74 -3.23
C VAL A 35 -10.45 4.57 -2.58
N PHE A 36 -9.65 3.97 -1.71
CA PHE A 36 -8.46 4.57 -1.15
C PHE A 36 -7.21 3.90 -1.70
N ILE A 37 -6.28 4.70 -2.25
CA ILE A 37 -5.02 4.24 -2.82
C ILE A 37 -3.88 4.68 -1.89
N GLY A 38 -3.16 3.72 -1.33
CA GLY A 38 -2.00 3.96 -0.47
C GLY A 38 -0.71 3.56 -1.17
N SER A 39 0.17 4.53 -1.45
CA SER A 39 1.54 4.34 -1.94
C SER A 39 2.54 4.54 -0.81
N MET A 40 3.77 4.06 -0.96
CA MET A 40 4.73 4.07 0.14
C MET A 40 5.66 5.27 0.09
N PHE A 41 6.05 5.74 -1.09
CA PHE A 41 6.90 6.91 -1.26
C PHE A 41 6.64 7.65 -2.57
N GLU A 42 7.12 8.89 -2.62
CA GLU A 42 7.25 9.67 -3.85
C GLU A 42 8.67 10.24 -3.95
N ILE A 43 9.13 10.48 -5.17
CA ILE A 43 10.44 11.07 -5.47
C ILE A 43 10.24 12.54 -5.86
N GLY A 44 10.59 13.46 -4.95
CA GLY A 44 10.44 14.89 -5.22
C GLY A 44 9.01 15.39 -5.08
N GLN A 45 8.41 15.87 -6.17
CA GLN A 45 7.07 16.43 -6.21
C GLN A 45 6.04 15.38 -6.67
N ASN A 46 4.77 15.64 -6.43
CA ASN A 46 3.71 14.74 -6.91
C ASN A 46 3.50 14.78 -8.44
N THR A 47 4.17 15.68 -9.16
CA THR A 47 4.09 15.82 -10.61
C THR A 47 5.29 16.58 -11.17
N GLY A 48 5.62 16.31 -12.43
CA GLY A 48 6.56 17.11 -13.23
C GLY A 48 8.04 16.78 -13.07
N ASP A 49 8.40 15.76 -12.29
CA ASP A 49 9.77 15.28 -12.13
C ASP A 49 9.83 13.75 -12.29
N ARG A 50 10.83 13.10 -11.69
CA ARG A 50 10.95 11.65 -11.74
C ARG A 50 9.90 11.01 -10.83
N ALA A 51 8.99 10.23 -11.40
CA ALA A 51 7.94 9.55 -10.66
C ALA A 51 8.50 8.53 -9.64
N GLY A 52 7.97 8.60 -8.42
CA GLY A 52 7.97 7.53 -7.44
C GLY A 52 6.72 6.65 -7.60
N GLU A 53 6.17 6.20 -6.47
CA GLU A 53 4.99 5.32 -6.50
C GLU A 53 3.65 6.07 -6.57
N PHE A 54 3.64 7.37 -6.28
CA PHE A 54 2.41 8.15 -6.14
C PHE A 54 2.11 9.04 -7.34
N GLN A 55 3.11 9.56 -8.05
CA GLN A 55 2.95 10.58 -9.08
C GLN A 55 1.92 10.20 -10.15
N HIS A 56 1.99 8.99 -10.74
CA HIS A 56 1.06 8.59 -11.80
C HIS A 56 -0.39 8.52 -11.32
N TRP A 57 -0.62 8.09 -10.08
CA TRP A 57 -1.93 8.13 -9.43
C TRP A 57 -2.41 9.56 -9.21
N TYR A 58 -1.50 10.43 -8.71
CA TYR A 58 -1.79 11.84 -8.50
C TYR A 58 -2.18 12.54 -9.79
N GLU A 59 -1.42 12.34 -10.85
CA GLU A 59 -1.66 12.93 -12.16
C GLU A 59 -2.98 12.46 -12.79
N ARG A 60 -3.38 11.23 -12.52
CA ARG A 60 -4.65 10.68 -13.02
C ARG A 60 -5.86 11.17 -12.23
N TYR A 61 -5.81 11.14 -10.91
CA TYR A 61 -7.02 11.33 -10.10
C TYR A 61 -7.06 12.65 -9.33
N TRP A 62 -5.91 13.27 -8.98
CA TRP A 62 -5.87 14.34 -7.99
C TRP A 62 -5.12 15.60 -8.41
N LYS A 63 -4.78 15.77 -9.69
CA LYS A 63 -4.00 16.92 -10.18
C LYS A 63 -4.58 18.27 -9.78
N GLU A 64 -5.90 18.37 -9.75
CA GLU A 64 -6.63 19.58 -9.36
C GLU A 64 -7.20 19.50 -7.91
N ALA A 65 -6.96 18.39 -7.20
CA ALA A 65 -7.47 18.20 -5.85
C ALA A 65 -6.68 19.02 -4.82
N LYS A 66 -7.41 19.56 -3.85
CA LYS A 66 -6.79 20.22 -2.72
C LYS A 66 -6.27 19.20 -1.70
N PRO A 67 -5.09 19.42 -1.11
CA PRO A 67 -4.60 18.57 -0.04
C PRO A 67 -5.49 18.68 1.20
N LEU A 68 -5.84 17.53 1.78
CA LEU A 68 -6.59 17.39 3.02
C LEU A 68 -5.61 16.92 4.12
N PRO A 69 -5.08 17.83 4.94
CA PRO A 69 -4.11 17.48 5.98
C PRO A 69 -4.72 16.57 7.04
N VAL A 70 -3.97 15.54 7.45
CA VAL A 70 -4.34 14.60 8.50
C VAL A 70 -3.23 14.58 9.54
N THR A 71 -3.55 14.93 10.77
CA THR A 71 -2.59 14.88 11.88
C THR A 71 -2.15 13.44 12.13
N GLY A 72 -0.86 13.18 12.05
CA GLY A 72 -0.26 11.85 12.23
C GLY A 72 -0.07 11.04 10.94
N ALA A 73 -0.60 11.50 9.81
CA ALA A 73 -0.24 10.94 8.50
C ALA A 73 1.04 11.59 7.97
N LEU A 74 1.78 10.84 7.14
CA LEU A 74 3.04 11.31 6.55
C LEU A 74 2.80 12.46 5.56
N THR A 75 1.79 12.31 4.71
CA THR A 75 1.39 13.32 3.71
C THR A 75 -0.11 13.59 3.78
N PRO A 76 -0.59 14.70 3.21
CA PRO A 76 -2.03 14.94 3.07
C PRO A 76 -2.71 13.83 2.25
N VAL A 77 -4.01 13.67 2.48
CA VAL A 77 -4.89 12.89 1.60
C VAL A 77 -5.37 13.79 0.46
N TYR A 78 -5.47 13.23 -0.74
CA TYR A 78 -6.08 13.87 -1.91
C TYR A 78 -7.32 13.06 -2.29
N CYS A 79 -8.43 13.73 -2.59
CA CYS A 79 -9.68 13.11 -3.04
C CYS A 79 -10.22 13.85 -4.25
N ASN A 80 -10.79 13.12 -5.22
CA ASN A 80 -11.59 13.69 -6.29
C ASN A 80 -13.10 13.59 -5.98
N ASP A 81 -13.91 14.18 -6.84
CA ASP A 81 -15.39 14.22 -6.69
C ASP A 81 -16.03 12.83 -6.85
N ASP A 82 -15.36 11.87 -7.46
CA ASP A 82 -15.83 10.49 -7.62
C ASP A 82 -15.62 9.62 -6.39
N GLY A 83 -14.96 10.16 -5.33
CA GLY A 83 -14.65 9.44 -4.10
C GLY A 83 -13.40 8.57 -4.19
N VAL A 84 -12.53 8.80 -5.16
CA VAL A 84 -11.18 8.20 -5.19
C VAL A 84 -10.26 9.07 -4.37
N CYS A 85 -9.73 8.50 -3.29
CA CYS A 85 -8.80 9.18 -2.39
C CYS A 85 -7.45 8.47 -2.36
N GLY A 86 -6.39 9.17 -1.99
CA GLY A 86 -5.07 8.56 -1.84
C GLY A 86 -4.07 9.41 -1.10
N SER A 87 -2.99 8.76 -0.65
CA SER A 87 -1.91 9.39 0.12
C SER A 87 -0.64 8.54 0.04
N VAL A 88 0.51 9.18 0.27
CA VAL A 88 1.76 8.49 0.57
C VAL A 88 1.79 8.13 2.04
N LEU A 89 1.88 6.84 2.35
CA LEU A 89 1.77 6.30 3.71
C LEU A 89 3.11 6.21 4.44
N GLY A 90 4.21 6.12 3.71
CA GLY A 90 5.55 5.88 4.24
C GLY A 90 6.00 4.44 4.09
N MET A 91 7.31 4.23 3.98
CA MET A 91 7.93 2.91 3.85
C MET A 91 7.99 2.18 5.18
N GLY A 92 7.93 0.85 5.10
CA GLY A 92 8.03 -0.05 6.23
C GLY A 92 6.74 -0.15 7.06
N LYS A 93 6.66 -1.20 7.85
CA LYS A 93 5.45 -1.53 8.61
C LYS A 93 5.03 -0.44 9.60
N VAL A 94 5.98 0.17 10.29
CA VAL A 94 5.68 1.16 11.35
C VAL A 94 5.17 2.47 10.73
N GLY A 95 5.91 3.02 9.75
CA GLY A 95 5.56 4.30 9.12
C GLY A 95 4.22 4.24 8.41
N SER A 96 4.04 3.25 7.55
CA SER A 96 2.80 3.06 6.80
C SER A 96 1.59 2.82 7.69
N SER A 97 1.75 1.99 8.75
CA SER A 97 0.68 1.74 9.73
C SER A 97 0.26 2.99 10.48
N ALA A 98 1.22 3.82 10.91
CA ALA A 98 0.93 5.05 11.63
C ALA A 98 0.11 6.03 10.76
N SER A 99 0.54 6.23 9.51
CA SER A 99 -0.18 7.08 8.55
C SER A 99 -1.57 6.54 8.25
N MET A 100 -1.69 5.26 7.92
CA MET A 100 -2.99 4.65 7.59
C MET A 100 -3.95 4.69 8.78
N GLN A 101 -3.48 4.41 10.01
CA GLN A 101 -4.30 4.49 11.21
C GLN A 101 -4.81 5.91 11.45
N ALA A 102 -3.94 6.93 11.28
CA ALA A 102 -4.33 8.32 11.42
C ALA A 102 -5.40 8.72 10.39
N ILE A 103 -5.28 8.27 9.15
CA ILE A 103 -6.23 8.55 8.08
C ILE A 103 -7.57 7.85 8.34
N LEU A 104 -7.58 6.57 8.69
CA LEU A 104 -8.82 5.79 8.91
C LEU A 104 -9.63 6.29 10.12
N LEU A 105 -8.99 6.87 11.12
CA LEU A 105 -9.65 7.42 12.30
C LEU A 105 -10.02 8.92 12.18
N ASN A 106 -9.67 9.55 11.07
CA ASN A 106 -9.94 10.97 10.88
C ASN A 106 -11.40 11.21 10.45
N PRO A 107 -12.18 11.99 11.21
CA PRO A 107 -13.61 12.21 10.94
C PRO A 107 -13.89 13.02 9.67
N GLN A 108 -12.86 13.53 8.98
CA GLN A 108 -13.02 14.15 7.66
C GLN A 108 -13.43 13.16 6.57
N PHE A 109 -13.25 11.85 6.80
CA PHE A 109 -13.48 10.81 5.81
C PHE A 109 -14.48 9.77 6.30
N ASP A 110 -15.35 9.33 5.39
CA ASP A 110 -16.23 8.18 5.58
C ASP A 110 -15.69 6.99 4.75
N PHE A 111 -15.14 6.01 5.45
CA PHE A 111 -14.60 4.78 4.89
C PHE A 111 -15.56 3.58 4.99
N SER A 112 -16.81 3.77 5.39
CA SER A 112 -17.74 2.67 5.73
C SER A 112 -17.89 1.62 4.64
N ASP A 113 -17.82 2.04 3.36
CA ASP A 113 -17.97 1.16 2.19
C ASP A 113 -16.71 1.12 1.31
N ALA A 114 -15.60 1.70 1.76
CA ALA A 114 -14.42 1.91 0.96
C ALA A 114 -13.70 0.61 0.56
N TYR A 115 -13.19 0.60 -0.68
CA TYR A 115 -12.19 -0.34 -1.15
C TYR A 115 -10.79 0.24 -0.95
N TYR A 116 -9.82 -0.63 -0.70
CA TYR A 116 -8.45 -0.23 -0.44
C TYR A 116 -7.52 -0.87 -1.47
N ILE A 117 -6.62 -0.10 -2.05
CA ILE A 117 -5.52 -0.58 -2.89
C ILE A 117 -4.21 -0.13 -2.24
N VAL A 118 -3.49 -1.08 -1.65
CA VAL A 118 -2.11 -0.90 -1.23
C VAL A 118 -1.24 -1.14 -2.44
N THR A 119 -0.47 -0.13 -2.86
CA THR A 119 0.26 -0.18 -4.13
C THR A 119 1.69 0.29 -3.97
N GLY A 120 2.58 -0.17 -4.85
CA GLY A 120 3.96 0.24 -4.87
C GLY A 120 4.85 -0.70 -5.68
N VAL A 121 6.16 -0.48 -5.57
CA VAL A 121 7.17 -1.35 -6.15
C VAL A 121 7.58 -2.46 -5.19
N ALA A 122 8.26 -3.49 -5.71
CA ALA A 122 8.63 -4.68 -4.94
C ALA A 122 9.74 -5.47 -5.64
N GLY A 123 10.28 -6.46 -4.93
CA GLY A 123 11.12 -7.51 -5.48
C GLY A 123 10.32 -8.76 -5.85
N SER A 124 10.89 -9.62 -6.69
CA SER A 124 10.30 -10.91 -7.07
C SER A 124 11.38 -11.96 -7.25
N PRO A 125 11.13 -13.24 -6.93
CA PRO A 125 12.05 -14.29 -7.35
C PRO A 125 12.08 -14.41 -8.90
N PRO A 126 13.26 -14.59 -9.51
CA PRO A 126 13.39 -14.63 -10.98
C PRO A 126 12.60 -15.79 -11.62
N SER A 127 12.29 -16.83 -10.85
CA SER A 127 11.43 -17.94 -11.28
C SER A 127 9.94 -17.61 -11.34
N ARG A 128 9.50 -16.45 -10.80
CA ARG A 128 8.09 -16.10 -10.64
C ARG A 128 7.72 -14.73 -11.22
N GLY A 129 8.66 -13.83 -11.39
CA GLY A 129 8.44 -12.49 -11.91
C GLY A 129 9.43 -12.08 -12.99
N SER A 130 9.08 -11.02 -13.70
CA SER A 130 9.92 -10.32 -14.66
C SER A 130 9.94 -8.83 -14.31
N ILE A 131 11.06 -8.14 -14.55
CA ILE A 131 11.14 -6.68 -14.30
C ILE A 131 10.07 -5.98 -15.15
N GLY A 132 9.29 -5.11 -14.52
CA GLY A 132 8.15 -4.43 -15.14
C GLY A 132 6.80 -5.14 -14.95
N SER A 133 6.80 -6.41 -14.53
CA SER A 133 5.56 -7.14 -14.23
C SER A 133 4.86 -6.57 -13.00
N VAL A 134 3.55 -6.75 -12.94
CA VAL A 134 2.69 -6.31 -11.84
C VAL A 134 1.93 -7.49 -11.27
N SER A 135 1.85 -7.61 -9.96
CA SER A 135 1.18 -8.73 -9.29
C SER A 135 0.10 -8.26 -8.30
N TRP A 136 -1.08 -8.86 -8.39
CA TRP A 136 -2.09 -8.80 -7.35
C TRP A 136 -1.79 -9.82 -6.25
N ALA A 137 -2.02 -9.44 -4.99
CA ALA A 137 -1.91 -10.40 -3.89
C ALA A 137 -3.15 -11.29 -3.81
N SER A 138 -2.95 -12.60 -3.69
CA SER A 138 -3.95 -13.53 -3.18
C SER A 138 -3.83 -13.72 -1.67
N TRP A 139 -2.61 -13.59 -1.16
CA TRP A 139 -2.25 -13.66 0.25
C TRP A 139 -1.23 -12.58 0.60
N LEU A 140 -1.32 -12.10 1.84
CA LEU A 140 -0.28 -11.28 2.47
C LEU A 140 0.29 -12.07 3.65
N VAL A 141 1.61 -12.26 3.67
CA VAL A 141 2.30 -13.08 4.67
C VAL A 141 3.43 -12.29 5.31
N ASP A 142 3.49 -12.30 6.65
CA ASP A 142 4.55 -11.64 7.41
C ASP A 142 5.83 -12.45 7.40
N TYR A 143 6.95 -11.78 7.09
CA TYR A 143 8.29 -12.37 7.06
C TYR A 143 9.02 -12.29 8.42
N ASP A 144 8.68 -11.31 9.27
CA ASP A 144 9.51 -10.95 10.43
C ASP A 144 9.01 -11.51 11.74
N LEU A 145 7.69 -11.64 11.92
CA LEU A 145 7.09 -11.98 13.21
C LEU A 145 7.22 -13.48 13.52
N GLY A 146 8.31 -13.87 14.12
CA GLY A 146 8.62 -15.25 14.48
C GLY A 146 9.88 -15.35 15.33
N HIS A 147 10.37 -16.56 15.48
CA HIS A 147 11.67 -16.83 16.06
C HIS A 147 12.66 -17.05 14.93
N ARG A 148 13.74 -16.29 14.92
CA ARG A 148 14.85 -16.41 13.96
C ARG A 148 16.15 -16.58 14.74
N TRP A 149 17.01 -17.45 14.25
CA TRP A 149 18.36 -17.68 14.79
C TRP A 149 19.38 -17.69 13.65
N ALA A 150 20.65 -17.60 14.06
CA ALA A 150 21.73 -17.57 13.09
C ALA A 150 21.91 -18.95 12.42
N PRO A 151 22.19 -18.99 11.11
CA PRO A 151 22.35 -20.26 10.37
C PRO A 151 23.39 -21.20 10.99
N GLU A 152 24.48 -20.66 11.54
CA GLU A 152 25.55 -21.41 12.22
C GLU A 152 25.12 -22.09 13.55
N GLU A 153 24.02 -21.65 14.11
CA GLU A 153 23.43 -22.23 15.33
C GLU A 153 22.44 -23.34 15.03
N ASN A 154 22.23 -23.62 13.74
CA ASN A 154 21.17 -24.51 13.27
C ASN A 154 21.70 -25.88 12.82
N THR A 155 20.83 -26.87 12.82
CA THR A 155 21.06 -28.13 12.10
C THR A 155 21.07 -27.90 10.61
N PRO A 156 22.11 -28.35 9.87
CA PRO A 156 22.15 -28.18 8.41
C PRO A 156 20.88 -28.67 7.72
N GLY A 157 20.36 -27.87 6.79
CA GLY A 157 19.14 -28.16 6.03
C GLY A 157 17.81 -27.96 6.79
N LYS A 158 17.85 -27.42 7.99
CA LYS A 158 16.64 -27.02 8.71
C LYS A 158 16.38 -25.52 8.54
N PRO A 159 15.10 -25.07 8.56
CA PRO A 159 14.78 -23.66 8.56
C PRO A 159 15.40 -22.93 9.76
N VAL A 160 15.83 -21.71 9.56
CA VAL A 160 16.33 -20.79 10.61
C VAL A 160 15.24 -19.85 11.14
N PHE A 161 14.02 -20.09 10.74
CA PHE A 161 12.84 -19.34 11.14
C PHE A 161 11.72 -20.29 11.55
N THR A 162 10.99 -19.94 12.60
CA THR A 162 9.72 -20.58 12.96
C THR A 162 8.71 -19.55 13.41
N PRO A 163 7.48 -19.58 12.90
CA PRO A 163 6.42 -18.70 13.35
C PRO A 163 6.09 -18.94 14.81
N ARG A 164 5.77 -17.89 15.52
CA ARG A 164 5.23 -18.02 16.87
C ARG A 164 3.77 -18.45 16.82
N LYS A 165 3.42 -19.55 17.48
CA LYS A 165 2.03 -20.04 17.56
C LYS A 165 1.08 -19.00 18.17
N GLY A 166 -0.15 -18.94 17.69
CA GLY A 166 -1.20 -18.06 18.19
C GLY A 166 -1.18 -16.65 17.62
N TYR A 167 -0.29 -16.35 16.65
CA TYR A 167 -0.20 -15.05 16.00
C TYR A 167 -0.62 -15.06 14.52
N GLU A 168 -1.23 -16.14 14.06
CA GLU A 168 -1.60 -16.35 12.66
C GLU A 168 -2.55 -15.22 12.17
N LYS A 169 -3.49 -14.80 12.99
CA LYS A 169 -4.47 -13.75 12.67
C LYS A 169 -3.88 -12.35 12.38
N ILE A 170 -2.63 -12.11 12.72
CA ILE A 170 -1.94 -10.85 12.47
C ILE A 170 -0.74 -10.99 11.53
N ARG A 171 -0.52 -12.16 10.99
CA ARG A 171 0.60 -12.49 10.12
C ARG A 171 0.21 -12.86 8.72
N VAL A 172 -1.01 -13.40 8.57
CA VAL A 172 -1.45 -14.01 7.32
C VAL A 172 -2.85 -13.53 7.03
N TYR A 173 -3.03 -12.98 5.86
CA TYR A 173 -4.32 -12.54 5.35
C TYR A 173 -4.54 -13.16 3.98
N GLN A 174 -5.50 -14.06 3.88
CA GLN A 174 -6.07 -14.41 2.59
C GLN A 174 -6.96 -13.24 2.17
N LEU A 175 -6.66 -12.66 1.03
CA LEU A 175 -7.50 -11.61 0.47
C LEU A 175 -8.76 -12.23 -0.15
N ASN A 176 -9.80 -11.42 -0.32
CA ASN A 176 -11.07 -11.89 -0.84
C ASN A 176 -10.89 -12.51 -2.24
N PRO A 177 -11.15 -13.84 -2.42
CA PRO A 177 -10.88 -14.51 -3.70
C PRO A 177 -11.70 -13.96 -4.87
N ASN A 178 -12.93 -13.49 -4.59
CA ASN A 178 -13.76 -12.87 -5.63
C ASN A 178 -13.18 -11.54 -6.09
N LEU A 179 -12.69 -10.73 -5.14
CA LEU A 179 -12.05 -9.46 -5.45
C LEU A 179 -10.75 -9.67 -6.24
N THR A 180 -9.93 -10.63 -5.83
CA THR A 180 -8.70 -11.02 -6.55
C THR A 180 -9.03 -11.53 -7.95
N LYS A 181 -10.10 -12.32 -8.08
CA LYS A 181 -10.55 -12.80 -9.40
C LYS A 181 -11.03 -11.65 -10.30
N TRP A 182 -11.81 -10.70 -9.78
CA TRP A 182 -12.20 -9.49 -10.52
C TRP A 182 -10.99 -8.71 -10.99
N ALA A 183 -10.02 -8.50 -10.11
CA ALA A 183 -8.79 -7.79 -10.45
C ALA A 183 -8.04 -8.49 -11.59
N MET A 184 -7.88 -9.81 -11.55
CA MET A 184 -7.25 -10.57 -12.64
C MET A 184 -8.07 -10.54 -13.93
N ASP A 185 -9.38 -10.81 -13.87
CA ASP A 185 -10.25 -10.84 -15.05
C ASP A 185 -10.23 -9.51 -15.84
N LEU A 186 -10.11 -8.39 -15.13
CA LEU A 186 -10.05 -7.05 -15.72
C LEU A 186 -8.67 -6.67 -16.24
N THR A 187 -7.61 -7.26 -15.68
CA THR A 187 -6.25 -6.74 -15.88
C THR A 187 -5.25 -7.72 -16.50
N GLU A 188 -5.50 -9.03 -16.50
CA GLU A 188 -4.53 -10.05 -16.97
C GLU A 188 -4.00 -9.80 -18.40
N LYS A 189 -4.80 -9.15 -19.26
CA LYS A 189 -4.46 -8.85 -20.65
C LYS A 189 -3.99 -7.42 -20.88
N THR A 190 -3.65 -6.70 -19.80
CA THR A 190 -3.16 -5.33 -19.93
C THR A 190 -1.78 -5.36 -20.58
N GLU A 191 -1.62 -4.64 -21.67
CA GLU A 191 -0.31 -4.38 -22.26
C GLU A 191 0.51 -3.50 -21.32
N LEU A 192 1.71 -3.97 -20.95
CA LEU A 192 2.61 -3.29 -20.04
C LEU A 192 3.79 -2.69 -20.81
N THR A 193 4.22 -1.52 -20.39
CA THR A 193 5.43 -0.90 -20.93
C THR A 193 6.67 -1.65 -20.49
N ASP A 194 7.68 -1.68 -21.35
CA ASP A 194 8.94 -2.41 -21.11
C ASP A 194 10.13 -1.62 -21.67
N SER A 195 11.20 -1.49 -20.90
CA SER A 195 12.39 -0.77 -21.32
C SER A 195 13.46 -1.70 -21.90
N ASP A 196 14.30 -1.16 -22.77
CA ASP A 196 15.42 -1.90 -23.33
C ASP A 196 16.48 -2.23 -22.25
N SER A 197 16.61 -1.39 -21.23
CA SER A 197 17.47 -1.66 -20.07
C SER A 197 16.98 -2.86 -19.28
N ALA A 198 15.67 -2.93 -18.98
CA ALA A 198 15.07 -4.07 -18.31
C ALA A 198 15.18 -5.37 -19.13
N LYS A 199 14.91 -5.28 -20.43
CA LYS A 199 15.11 -6.43 -21.36
C LYS A 199 16.52 -6.97 -21.29
N LYS A 200 17.53 -6.07 -21.39
CA LYS A 200 18.95 -6.45 -21.32
C LYS A 200 19.31 -7.06 -19.97
N TYR A 201 18.82 -6.49 -18.88
CA TYR A 201 19.09 -6.98 -17.53
C TYR A 201 18.52 -8.38 -17.31
N ARG A 202 17.29 -8.65 -17.72
CA ARG A 202 16.61 -9.95 -17.59
C ARG A 202 17.35 -11.09 -18.30
N LEU A 203 18.07 -10.81 -19.37
CA LEU A 203 18.87 -11.82 -20.09
C LEU A 203 20.02 -12.39 -19.25
N ARG A 204 20.41 -11.76 -18.15
CA ARG A 204 21.43 -12.27 -17.22
C ARG A 204 20.96 -13.48 -16.40
N TYR A 205 19.64 -13.71 -16.33
CA TYR A 205 19.01 -14.77 -15.54
C TYR A 205 18.72 -15.99 -16.40
N PRO A 206 18.89 -17.22 -15.86
CA PRO A 206 18.54 -18.45 -16.58
C PRO A 206 17.04 -18.70 -16.67
N ASP A 207 16.25 -18.14 -15.75
CA ASP A 207 14.84 -18.41 -15.60
C ASP A 207 14.02 -17.85 -16.77
N ALA A 208 13.19 -18.72 -17.36
CA ALA A 208 12.34 -18.33 -18.49
C ALA A 208 11.36 -17.20 -18.12
N VAL A 209 10.85 -17.24 -16.88
CA VAL A 209 9.92 -16.20 -16.37
C VAL A 209 10.64 -14.86 -16.24
N ALA A 210 11.85 -14.83 -15.66
CA ALA A 210 12.62 -13.60 -15.55
C ALA A 210 12.85 -12.95 -16.93
N ARG A 211 13.07 -13.76 -17.97
CA ARG A 211 13.35 -13.31 -19.36
C ARG A 211 12.11 -12.89 -20.13
N SER A 212 10.91 -13.21 -19.65
CA SER A 212 9.67 -12.86 -20.34
C SER A 212 9.44 -11.34 -20.39
N ALA A 213 8.58 -10.89 -21.30
CA ALA A 213 8.03 -9.54 -21.23
C ALA A 213 7.25 -9.36 -19.92
N PRO A 214 7.08 -8.12 -19.45
CA PRO A 214 6.24 -7.83 -18.30
C PRO A 214 4.82 -8.41 -18.46
N PHE A 215 4.25 -8.88 -17.37
CA PHE A 215 2.90 -9.47 -17.33
C PHE A 215 2.19 -9.10 -16.03
N VAL A 216 0.86 -9.26 -16.03
CA VAL A 216 0.06 -9.19 -14.80
C VAL A 216 -0.10 -10.58 -14.22
N GLY A 217 0.29 -10.72 -12.95
CA GLY A 217 0.23 -11.98 -12.21
C GLY A 217 -0.55 -11.90 -10.92
N VAL A 218 -0.61 -13.03 -10.21
CA VAL A 218 -1.24 -13.15 -8.90
C VAL A 218 -0.49 -14.18 -8.05
N GLY A 219 -0.40 -13.94 -6.74
CA GLY A 219 0.19 -14.88 -5.79
C GLY A 219 0.40 -14.29 -4.40
N THR A 220 1.22 -14.94 -3.59
CA THR A 220 1.52 -14.49 -2.24
C THR A 220 2.52 -13.34 -2.25
N HIS A 221 2.16 -12.23 -1.60
CA HIS A 221 3.09 -11.16 -1.25
C HIS A 221 3.61 -11.38 0.17
N VAL A 222 4.93 -11.44 0.30
CA VAL A 222 5.62 -11.60 1.58
C VAL A 222 6.14 -10.24 2.04
N ALA A 223 5.70 -9.80 3.22
CA ALA A 223 5.96 -8.47 3.77
C ALA A 223 6.96 -8.52 4.93
N GLY A 224 8.01 -7.73 4.86
CA GLY A 224 9.00 -7.59 5.94
C GLY A 224 9.72 -6.26 5.89
N ASP A 225 10.06 -5.68 7.06
CA ASP A 225 10.89 -4.47 7.13
C ASP A 225 12.32 -4.72 6.66
N THR A 226 12.75 -5.99 6.65
CA THR A 226 14.05 -6.38 6.14
C THR A 226 13.98 -6.54 4.61
N PHE A 227 14.74 -5.70 3.91
CA PHE A 227 14.96 -5.87 2.48
C PHE A 227 15.96 -7.03 2.27
N PHE A 228 15.44 -8.24 2.24
CA PHE A 228 16.26 -9.44 2.12
C PHE A 228 16.70 -9.72 0.68
N HIS A 229 17.84 -10.40 0.56
CA HIS A 229 18.40 -10.76 -0.73
C HIS A 229 19.11 -12.10 -0.71
N GLY A 230 19.04 -12.80 -1.82
CA GLY A 230 19.73 -14.05 -2.04
C GLY A 230 18.83 -15.28 -2.06
N PRO A 231 19.29 -16.37 -2.72
CA PRO A 231 18.47 -17.54 -2.96
C PRO A 231 18.04 -18.26 -1.69
N GLY A 232 18.84 -18.20 -0.62
CA GLY A 232 18.49 -18.82 0.66
C GLY A 232 17.29 -18.13 1.34
N LEU A 233 17.25 -16.79 1.30
CA LEU A 233 16.15 -16.00 1.89
C LEU A 233 14.91 -16.03 0.99
N SER A 234 15.07 -16.08 -0.33
CA SER A 234 14.00 -16.33 -1.28
C SER A 234 13.29 -17.67 -1.03
N GLN A 235 14.08 -18.74 -0.82
CA GLN A 235 13.55 -20.06 -0.44
C GLN A 235 12.86 -20.03 0.93
N GLU A 236 13.37 -19.25 1.88
CA GLU A 236 12.73 -19.07 3.19
C GLU A 236 11.37 -18.36 3.05
N ALA A 237 11.25 -17.32 2.21
CA ALA A 237 9.98 -16.66 1.92
C ALA A 237 8.95 -17.63 1.34
N GLN A 238 9.37 -18.48 0.39
CA GLN A 238 8.54 -19.55 -0.15
C GLN A 238 8.15 -20.58 0.93
N TYR A 239 9.09 -20.97 1.79
CA TYR A 239 8.82 -21.88 2.91
C TYR A 239 7.78 -21.29 3.87
N ILE A 240 7.94 -20.03 4.27
CA ILE A 240 6.99 -19.35 5.17
C ILE A 240 5.60 -19.28 4.54
N SER A 241 5.49 -18.93 3.26
CA SER A 241 4.21 -18.92 2.54
C SER A 241 3.52 -20.27 2.59
N LYS A 242 4.23 -21.35 2.29
CA LYS A 242 3.69 -22.73 2.33
C LYS A 242 3.33 -23.19 3.74
N LEU A 243 4.08 -22.77 4.75
CA LEU A 243 3.83 -23.09 6.14
C LEU A 243 2.45 -22.58 6.60
N TYR A 244 1.98 -21.47 6.03
CA TYR A 244 0.66 -20.89 6.30
C TYR A 244 -0.43 -21.36 5.33
N GLY A 245 -0.13 -22.26 4.40
CA GLY A 245 -1.06 -22.71 3.39
C GLY A 245 -1.38 -21.67 2.30
N ALA A 246 -0.55 -20.63 2.21
CA ALA A 246 -0.67 -19.62 1.17
C ALA A 246 -0.19 -20.16 -0.20
N ASP A 247 -0.52 -19.42 -1.25
CA ASP A 247 -0.07 -19.68 -2.61
C ASP A 247 1.47 -19.55 -2.75
N ASP A 248 1.97 -19.74 -3.96
CA ASP A 248 3.38 -19.52 -4.21
C ASP A 248 3.78 -18.08 -3.94
N TYR A 249 4.93 -17.90 -3.30
CA TYR A 249 5.58 -16.62 -3.12
C TYR A 249 5.97 -16.00 -4.47
N VAL A 250 5.51 -14.80 -4.76
CA VAL A 250 5.75 -14.10 -6.03
C VAL A 250 6.30 -12.69 -5.83
N ILE A 251 6.04 -12.05 -4.69
CA ILE A 251 6.45 -10.68 -4.38
C ILE A 251 7.01 -10.60 -2.97
N THR A 252 8.15 -9.89 -2.83
CA THR A 252 8.64 -9.39 -1.54
C THR A 252 8.47 -7.88 -1.46
N GLU A 253 7.84 -7.41 -0.38
CA GLU A 253 7.51 -6.01 -0.15
C GLU A 253 7.60 -5.68 1.35
N MET A 254 7.30 -4.46 1.77
CA MET A 254 7.62 -4.02 3.12
C MET A 254 6.41 -3.63 3.98
N GLU A 255 5.17 -3.56 3.47
CA GLU A 255 4.04 -2.96 4.20
C GLU A 255 2.74 -3.75 4.21
N GLY A 256 2.47 -4.55 3.18
CA GLY A 256 1.13 -5.10 2.90
C GLY A 256 0.46 -5.78 4.08
N VAL A 257 1.18 -6.63 4.83
CA VAL A 257 0.62 -7.31 5.99
C VAL A 257 0.29 -6.36 7.14
N ALA A 258 1.09 -5.31 7.33
CA ALA A 258 0.86 -4.32 8.38
C ALA A 258 -0.34 -3.44 8.07
N LEU A 259 -0.48 -3.03 6.81
CA LEU A 259 -1.65 -2.28 6.33
C LEU A 259 -2.92 -3.14 6.38
N ALA A 260 -2.83 -4.43 6.01
CA ALA A 260 -3.94 -5.35 6.20
C ALA A 260 -4.37 -5.45 7.68
N GLN A 261 -3.41 -5.47 8.61
CA GLN A 261 -3.71 -5.49 10.04
C GLN A 261 -4.42 -4.21 10.51
N VAL A 262 -4.00 -3.05 10.04
CA VAL A 262 -4.62 -1.75 10.38
C VAL A 262 -6.05 -1.69 9.82
N ILE A 263 -6.23 -2.01 8.54
CA ILE A 263 -7.54 -2.00 7.87
C ILE A 263 -8.48 -3.03 8.51
N ASN A 264 -7.97 -4.23 8.85
CA ASN A 264 -8.78 -5.27 9.48
C ASN A 264 -9.33 -4.89 10.86
N ARG A 265 -8.64 -4.02 11.59
CA ARG A 265 -9.11 -3.54 12.90
C ARG A 265 -10.27 -2.56 12.82
N THR A 266 -10.45 -1.91 11.70
CA THR A 266 -11.44 -0.85 11.50
C THR A 266 -12.57 -1.30 10.56
N HIS A 267 -12.25 -1.91 9.42
CA HIS A 267 -13.20 -2.15 8.32
C HIS A 267 -13.21 -3.61 7.82
N GLY A 268 -12.30 -4.48 8.30
CA GLY A 268 -12.11 -5.80 7.73
C GLY A 268 -11.29 -5.77 6.43
N THR A 269 -10.88 -6.95 5.95
CA THR A 269 -10.04 -7.09 4.74
C THR A 269 -10.79 -7.52 3.49
N ASP A 270 -12.12 -7.63 3.55
CA ASP A 270 -12.92 -8.12 2.41
C ASP A 270 -12.83 -7.23 1.17
N ARG A 271 -12.55 -5.93 1.37
CA ARG A 271 -12.42 -4.92 0.32
C ARG A 271 -10.97 -4.45 0.12
N LEU A 272 -9.99 -5.20 0.63
CA LEU A 272 -8.57 -4.91 0.49
C LEU A 272 -7.98 -5.60 -0.73
N MET A 273 -7.22 -4.84 -1.51
CA MET A 273 -6.35 -5.30 -2.60
C MET A 273 -4.92 -4.86 -2.33
N SER A 274 -3.93 -5.65 -2.76
CA SER A 274 -2.53 -5.25 -2.81
C SER A 274 -2.00 -5.48 -4.22
N LEU A 275 -1.34 -4.47 -4.78
CA LEU A 275 -0.80 -4.46 -6.13
C LEU A 275 0.64 -3.99 -6.11
N ARG A 276 1.57 -4.82 -6.58
CA ARG A 276 3.00 -4.50 -6.56
C ARG A 276 3.65 -4.71 -7.92
N GLY A 277 4.55 -3.80 -8.27
CA GLY A 277 5.34 -3.87 -9.49
C GLY A 277 6.76 -4.36 -9.24
N THR A 278 7.26 -5.29 -10.05
CA THR A 278 8.60 -5.87 -9.90
C THR A 278 9.66 -4.93 -10.46
N VAL A 279 10.45 -4.30 -9.59
CA VAL A 279 11.58 -3.41 -9.96
C VAL A 279 12.94 -4.07 -9.80
N ASN A 280 13.02 -5.14 -9.01
CA ASN A 280 14.24 -5.93 -8.81
C ASN A 280 13.91 -7.41 -8.61
N PHE A 281 14.91 -8.27 -8.81
CA PHE A 281 14.82 -9.63 -8.32
C PHE A 281 15.31 -9.70 -6.86
N ASP A 282 14.80 -10.65 -6.11
CA ASP A 282 15.17 -10.90 -4.71
C ASP A 282 16.51 -11.64 -4.55
N GLN A 283 17.17 -11.95 -5.66
CA GLN A 283 18.46 -12.60 -5.73
C GLN A 283 19.22 -12.21 -6.99
N GLY A 284 20.56 -12.26 -6.91
CA GLY A 284 21.45 -12.03 -8.06
C GLY A 284 21.34 -13.14 -9.09
N ASN A 285 21.81 -12.86 -10.30
CA ASN A 285 22.02 -13.90 -11.31
C ASN A 285 23.20 -14.81 -10.91
N PRO A 286 23.40 -15.97 -11.56
CA PRO A 286 24.45 -16.93 -11.18
C PRO A 286 25.89 -16.40 -11.21
N ASN A 287 26.13 -15.26 -11.85
CA ASN A 287 27.45 -14.66 -11.98
C ASN A 287 27.68 -13.48 -11.03
N GLU A 288 26.73 -13.20 -10.13
CA GLU A 288 26.77 -12.11 -9.15
C GLU A 288 26.77 -12.66 -7.73
N THR A 289 27.56 -12.04 -6.88
CA THR A 289 27.39 -12.20 -5.42
C THR A 289 26.17 -11.38 -4.96
N THR A 290 25.62 -11.75 -3.81
CA THR A 290 24.53 -10.98 -3.19
C THR A 290 24.89 -9.51 -3.02
N LEU A 291 26.14 -9.21 -2.61
CA LEU A 291 26.59 -7.83 -2.43
C LEU A 291 26.65 -7.04 -3.75
N GLN A 292 27.14 -7.65 -4.82
CA GLN A 292 27.16 -7.03 -6.15
C GLN A 292 25.74 -6.74 -6.66
N HIS A 293 24.81 -7.62 -6.36
CA HIS A 293 23.42 -7.41 -6.75
C HIS A 293 22.73 -6.31 -5.92
N LEU A 294 23.04 -6.19 -4.63
CA LEU A 294 22.52 -5.15 -3.74
C LEU A 294 23.10 -3.77 -4.02
N ASP A 295 24.38 -3.70 -4.37
CA ASP A 295 25.13 -2.48 -4.68
C ASP A 295 25.76 -2.59 -6.07
N PRO A 296 24.94 -2.52 -7.13
CA PRO A 296 25.43 -2.71 -8.50
C PRO A 296 26.29 -1.52 -8.94
N ALA A 297 27.30 -1.82 -9.77
CA ALA A 297 28.09 -0.77 -10.38
C ALA A 297 27.23 0.16 -11.27
N PRO A 298 27.65 1.41 -11.51
CA PRO A 298 26.92 2.33 -12.37
C PRO A 298 26.59 1.72 -13.74
N GLY A 299 25.30 1.74 -14.11
CA GLY A 299 24.80 1.14 -15.36
C GLY A 299 24.49 -0.37 -15.27
N GLU A 300 24.65 -1.00 -14.12
CA GLU A 300 24.32 -2.42 -13.89
C GLU A 300 23.00 -2.64 -13.13
N THR A 301 22.28 -1.57 -12.83
CA THR A 301 20.95 -1.64 -12.21
C THR A 301 19.93 -2.38 -13.09
N ALA A 302 18.88 -2.92 -12.47
CA ALA A 302 17.82 -3.65 -13.18
C ALA A 302 17.15 -2.82 -14.29
N GLY A 303 17.14 -1.49 -14.19
CA GLY A 303 16.36 -0.64 -15.07
C GLY A 303 14.85 -0.88 -14.88
N GLY A 304 14.02 -0.24 -15.69
CA GLY A 304 12.59 -0.51 -15.70
C GLY A 304 11.79 0.07 -14.52
N PHE A 305 12.40 0.87 -13.64
CA PHE A 305 11.68 1.46 -12.51
C PHE A 305 10.55 2.39 -12.99
N ALA A 306 10.83 3.29 -13.94
CA ALA A 306 9.85 4.24 -14.45
C ALA A 306 8.68 3.52 -15.14
N GLU A 307 8.97 2.52 -15.96
CA GLU A 307 7.95 1.69 -16.60
C GLU A 307 7.14 0.89 -15.57
N THR A 308 7.79 0.41 -14.53
CA THR A 308 7.10 -0.38 -13.50
C THR A 308 6.10 0.46 -12.70
N VAL A 309 6.47 1.67 -12.26
CA VAL A 309 5.52 2.53 -11.51
C VAL A 309 4.35 2.97 -12.40
N GLN A 310 4.60 3.19 -13.70
CA GLN A 310 3.55 3.42 -14.67
C GLN A 310 2.65 2.19 -14.88
N ASN A 311 3.25 1.00 -15.01
CA ASN A 311 2.50 -0.25 -15.16
C ASN A 311 1.60 -0.54 -13.96
N VAL A 312 2.07 -0.25 -12.74
CA VAL A 312 1.27 -0.38 -11.51
C VAL A 312 0.02 0.51 -11.58
N GLU A 313 0.17 1.78 -11.95
CA GLU A 313 -0.97 2.68 -12.14
C GLU A 313 -1.89 2.20 -13.26
N THR A 314 -1.34 1.84 -14.42
CA THR A 314 -2.11 1.37 -15.59
C THR A 314 -2.96 0.13 -15.28
N VAL A 315 -2.42 -0.80 -14.49
CA VAL A 315 -3.15 -2.01 -14.05
C VAL A 315 -4.18 -1.67 -12.99
N GLY A 316 -3.75 -0.96 -11.94
CA GLY A 316 -4.60 -0.68 -10.79
C GLY A 316 -5.75 0.27 -11.11
N SER A 317 -5.53 1.27 -11.97
CA SER A 317 -6.58 2.22 -12.38
C SER A 317 -7.75 1.55 -13.07
N LYS A 318 -7.55 0.45 -13.82
CA LYS A 318 -8.66 -0.31 -14.39
C LYS A 318 -9.61 -0.85 -13.33
N MET A 319 -9.06 -1.30 -12.20
CA MET A 319 -9.88 -1.80 -11.09
C MET A 319 -10.57 -0.64 -10.35
N VAL A 320 -9.86 0.48 -10.14
CA VAL A 320 -10.43 1.69 -9.53
C VAL A 320 -11.60 2.20 -10.36
N ASP A 321 -11.38 2.43 -11.65
CA ASP A 321 -12.39 2.97 -12.57
C ASP A 321 -13.59 2.02 -12.69
N TYR A 322 -13.35 0.71 -12.67
CA TYR A 322 -14.42 -0.29 -12.71
C TYR A 322 -15.27 -0.25 -11.42
N ILE A 323 -14.66 -0.21 -10.25
CA ILE A 323 -15.39 -0.13 -8.96
C ILE A 323 -16.23 1.16 -8.93
N VAL A 324 -15.63 2.30 -9.26
CA VAL A 324 -16.32 3.61 -9.22
C VAL A 324 -17.45 3.66 -10.23
N GLY A 325 -17.20 3.18 -11.46
CA GLY A 325 -18.20 3.17 -12.53
C GLY A 325 -19.38 2.23 -12.31
N HIS A 326 -19.25 1.27 -11.38
CA HIS A 326 -20.29 0.30 -11.02
C HIS A 326 -20.65 0.38 -9.53
N TRP A 327 -20.52 1.58 -8.93
CA TRP A 327 -20.62 1.78 -7.49
C TRP A 327 -21.93 1.23 -6.88
N ASP A 328 -23.06 1.35 -7.55
CA ASP A 328 -24.36 0.83 -7.09
C ASP A 328 -24.32 -0.68 -6.69
N GLN A 329 -23.44 -1.44 -7.33
CA GLN A 329 -23.23 -2.85 -7.03
C GLN A 329 -22.14 -3.05 -6.00
N TRP A 330 -21.01 -2.30 -6.14
CA TRP A 330 -19.82 -2.43 -5.32
C TRP A 330 -19.97 -1.85 -3.92
N GLU A 331 -20.78 -0.85 -3.73
CA GLU A 331 -21.10 -0.31 -2.40
C GLU A 331 -21.65 -1.40 -1.44
N LYS A 332 -22.43 -2.34 -1.96
CA LYS A 332 -23.05 -3.43 -1.17
C LYS A 332 -22.08 -4.55 -0.78
N GLY A 333 -20.88 -4.53 -1.29
CA GLY A 333 -19.86 -5.57 -1.10
C GLY A 333 -19.25 -6.02 -2.44
N VAL A 334 -18.32 -6.96 -2.36
CA VAL A 334 -17.67 -7.51 -3.58
C VAL A 334 -18.66 -8.38 -4.34
N PRO A 335 -19.03 -8.03 -5.59
CA PRO A 335 -19.93 -8.85 -6.39
C PRO A 335 -19.31 -10.21 -6.71
N GLN A 336 -20.16 -11.22 -6.91
CA GLN A 336 -19.67 -12.50 -7.42
C GLN A 336 -19.16 -12.30 -8.86
N PRO A 337 -17.95 -12.76 -9.19
CA PRO A 337 -17.46 -12.73 -10.56
C PRO A 337 -18.39 -13.57 -11.46
N THR A 338 -18.71 -13.03 -12.63
CA THR A 338 -19.47 -13.81 -13.62
C THR A 338 -18.62 -14.99 -14.10
N ALA A 339 -19.22 -16.19 -14.14
CA ALA A 339 -18.58 -17.32 -14.79
C ALA A 339 -18.32 -16.98 -16.27
N LYS A 340 -17.05 -17.03 -16.68
CA LYS A 340 -16.67 -16.92 -18.11
C LYS A 340 -17.00 -18.17 -18.85
#